data_986ba90adb0b581e1a8572f221bf78b2
#
_entry.id   986ba90adb0b581e1a8572f221bf78b2
#
_cell.length_a   1.000
_cell.length_b   1.000
_cell.length_c   1.000
_cell.angle_alpha   90.00
_cell.angle_beta   90.00
_cell.angle_gamma   90.00
#
_symmetry.space_group_name_H-M   'P 1'
#
loop_
_entity.id
_entity.type
_entity.pdbx_description
1 polymer ?
#
loop_
_entity_poly.entity_id
_entity_poly.type
_entity_poly.pdbx_seq_one_letter_code
_entity_poly.pdbx_strand_id
1 'polypeptide(L)'
;EADATALVDAEAEATALVDAEALATALVDAEALATALVDAEALATALVDAEAEATALVDAEAEATALVDAEALATALVDAEALATALVDAEAEATALVDAEALATALVDAEAEATALVDAEAEATALVDAEAEATALVDADAEATALVDAEAEATALVDADAEATALVEAEAEATALVDAEAEATALVDAEAEATALVDADAEATALVDADAEATALVEAEAEA
;
A
#
# COMPACT_ATOMS: atom_id res chain seq x y z
N GLU A 1 19.21 -10.12 23.37
CA GLU A 1 20.22 -10.97 22.73
C GLU A 1 19.88 -11.18 21.28
N ALA A 2 20.84 -11.05 20.47
CA ALA A 2 20.97 -10.58 19.15
C ALA A 2 19.91 -11.00 18.10
N ASP A 3 19.50 -12.25 18.00
CA ASP A 3 18.63 -12.70 16.90
C ASP A 3 17.57 -13.70 17.39
N ALA A 4 16.32 -13.53 16.98
CA ALA A 4 15.23 -14.47 17.25
C ALA A 4 14.54 -14.90 15.93
N THR A 5 14.29 -16.20 15.80
CA THR A 5 13.60 -16.78 14.63
C THR A 5 12.54 -17.78 15.06
N ALA A 6 11.33 -17.64 14.58
CA ALA A 6 10.27 -18.62 14.72
C ALA A 6 9.90 -19.21 13.36
N LEU A 7 9.71 -20.51 13.32
CA LEU A 7 9.16 -21.26 12.18
C LEU A 7 7.99 -22.08 12.69
N VAL A 8 6.80 -21.85 12.17
CA VAL A 8 5.57 -22.52 12.58
C VAL A 8 4.84 -23.03 11.35
N ASP A 9 4.55 -24.33 11.35
CA ASP A 9 3.81 -25.02 10.30
C ASP A 9 2.67 -25.83 10.96
N ALA A 10 1.44 -25.67 10.50
CA ALA A 10 0.28 -26.31 11.10
C ALA A 10 -0.88 -26.56 10.11
N GLU A 11 -1.64 -27.65 10.28
CA GLU A 11 -2.79 -27.98 9.43
C GLU A 11 -4.03 -27.07 9.64
N ALA A 12 -4.14 -26.34 10.74
CA ALA A 12 -5.33 -25.52 11.00
C ALA A 12 -5.00 -24.07 11.39
N GLU A 13 -4.27 -23.86 12.48
CA GLU A 13 -3.93 -22.54 12.96
C GLU A 13 -2.45 -22.45 13.35
N ALA A 14 -1.72 -21.51 12.76
CA ALA A 14 -0.34 -21.25 13.10
C ALA A 14 -0.18 -19.82 13.62
N THR A 15 0.54 -19.64 14.72
CA THR A 15 0.84 -18.31 15.26
C THR A 15 2.29 -18.24 15.69
N ALA A 16 3.04 -17.29 15.19
CA ALA A 16 4.37 -16.98 15.65
C ALA A 16 4.40 -15.61 16.32
N LEU A 17 5.10 -15.52 17.44
CA LEU A 17 5.41 -14.28 18.14
C LEU A 17 6.92 -14.22 18.34
N VAL A 18 7.56 -13.21 17.80
CA VAL A 18 9.01 -13.05 17.82
C VAL A 18 9.36 -11.64 18.29
N ASP A 19 10.16 -11.56 19.34
CA ASP A 19 10.68 -10.31 19.92
C ASP A 19 12.21 -10.42 20.04
N ALA A 20 12.95 -9.44 19.54
CA ALA A 20 14.41 -9.43 19.57
C ALA A 20 15.02 -8.03 19.51
N GLU A 21 16.17 -7.84 20.18
CA GLU A 21 16.89 -6.56 20.15
C GLU A 21 17.55 -6.22 18.80
N ALA A 22 17.84 -7.20 17.95
CA ALA A 22 18.55 -6.92 16.70
C ALA A 22 17.82 -7.46 15.44
N LEU A 23 17.54 -8.76 15.36
CA LEU A 23 16.90 -9.37 14.21
C LEU A 23 15.76 -10.30 14.65
N ALA A 24 14.55 -9.97 14.34
CA ALA A 24 13.39 -10.83 14.53
C ALA A 24 12.87 -11.36 13.19
N THR A 25 12.64 -12.67 13.07
CA THR A 25 12.10 -13.27 11.86
C THR A 25 11.03 -14.32 12.22
N ALA A 26 9.85 -14.20 11.63
CA ALA A 26 8.82 -15.22 11.70
C ALA A 26 8.51 -15.79 10.31
N LEU A 27 8.44 -17.11 10.21
CA LEU A 27 7.82 -17.80 9.08
C LEU A 27 6.63 -18.58 9.61
N VAL A 28 5.49 -18.38 9.03
CA VAL A 28 4.24 -19.04 9.44
C VAL A 28 3.53 -19.59 8.21
N ASP A 29 3.28 -20.90 8.21
CA ASP A 29 2.57 -21.61 7.15
C ASP A 29 1.39 -22.37 7.78
N ALA A 30 0.18 -22.23 7.24
CA ALA A 30 -1.00 -22.92 7.75
C ALA A 30 -2.08 -23.14 6.68
N GLU A 31 -2.81 -24.29 6.75
CA GLU A 31 -3.92 -24.54 5.83
C GLU A 31 -5.13 -23.62 6.05
N ALA A 32 -5.33 -23.05 7.24
CA ALA A 32 -6.50 -22.21 7.48
C ALA A 32 -6.16 -20.80 7.96
N LEU A 33 -5.44 -20.64 9.04
CA LEU A 33 -5.13 -19.33 9.62
C LEU A 33 -3.66 -19.21 10.02
N ALA A 34 -2.92 -18.34 9.38
CA ALA A 34 -1.55 -18.00 9.72
C ALA A 34 -1.44 -16.60 10.30
N THR A 35 -0.75 -16.42 11.42
CA THR A 35 -0.52 -15.10 12.03
C THR A 35 0.92 -14.98 12.52
N ALA A 36 1.60 -13.93 12.11
CA ALA A 36 2.91 -13.54 12.63
C ALA A 36 2.86 -12.18 13.31
N LEU A 37 3.43 -12.09 14.50
CA LEU A 37 3.76 -10.83 15.16
C LEU A 37 5.28 -10.79 15.34
N VAL A 38 5.89 -9.74 14.85
CA VAL A 38 7.34 -9.57 14.90
C VAL A 38 7.69 -8.17 15.39
N ASP A 39 8.46 -8.10 16.46
CA ASP A 39 8.95 -6.85 17.06
C ASP A 39 10.48 -6.89 17.16
N ALA A 40 11.16 -5.83 16.72
CA ALA A 40 12.62 -5.75 16.82
C ALA A 40 13.13 -4.31 16.88
N GLU A 41 14.21 -4.06 17.64
CA GLU A 41 14.87 -2.74 17.66
C GLU A 41 15.58 -2.42 16.32
N ALA A 42 15.98 -3.40 15.52
CA ALA A 42 16.69 -3.10 14.27
C ALA A 42 16.00 -3.65 13.02
N LEU A 43 15.77 -4.94 12.90
CA LEU A 43 15.19 -5.53 11.70
C LEU A 43 14.11 -6.58 12.02
N ALA A 44 12.88 -6.32 11.65
CA ALA A 44 11.76 -7.23 11.79
C ALA A 44 11.30 -7.76 10.42
N THR A 45 11.09 -9.08 10.31
CA THR A 45 10.58 -9.69 9.06
C THR A 45 9.54 -10.76 9.37
N ALA A 46 8.38 -10.67 8.73
CA ALA A 46 7.38 -11.72 8.74
C ALA A 46 7.12 -12.27 7.33
N LEU A 47 7.08 -13.58 7.20
CA LEU A 47 6.52 -14.28 6.04
C LEU A 47 5.35 -15.10 6.53
N VAL A 48 4.20 -14.92 5.92
CA VAL A 48 2.96 -15.60 6.30
C VAL A 48 2.28 -16.15 5.07
N ASP A 49 2.05 -17.46 5.04
CA ASP A 49 1.37 -18.18 3.97
C ASP A 49 0.17 -18.96 4.53
N ALA A 50 -1.00 -18.85 3.92
CA ALA A 50 -2.18 -19.61 4.35
C ALA A 50 -3.18 -19.86 3.21
N GLU A 51 -3.85 -21.03 3.23
CA GLU A 51 -4.93 -21.28 2.27
C GLU A 51 -6.19 -20.42 2.50
N ALA A 52 -6.42 -19.92 3.71
CA ALA A 52 -7.60 -19.07 3.94
C ALA A 52 -7.26 -17.66 4.43
N GLU A 53 -6.66 -17.49 5.60
CA GLU A 53 -6.40 -16.16 6.16
C GLU A 53 -4.94 -16.01 6.63
N ALA A 54 -4.21 -15.08 6.08
CA ALA A 54 -2.85 -14.73 6.47
C ALA A 54 -2.78 -13.32 7.06
N THR A 55 -2.11 -13.16 8.21
CA THR A 55 -1.93 -11.85 8.85
C THR A 55 -0.51 -11.67 9.37
N ALA A 56 0.15 -10.59 8.99
CA ALA A 56 1.43 -10.18 9.55
C ALA A 56 1.31 -8.81 10.25
N LEU A 57 1.85 -8.72 11.46
CA LEU A 57 2.13 -7.46 12.13
C LEU A 57 3.64 -7.38 12.35
N VAL A 58 4.24 -6.32 11.89
CA VAL A 58 5.69 -6.12 11.98
C VAL A 58 6.00 -4.72 12.48
N ASP A 59 6.72 -4.63 13.59
CA ASP A 59 7.16 -3.39 14.20
C ASP A 59 8.69 -3.37 14.33
N ALA A 60 9.35 -2.29 13.94
CA ALA A 60 10.79 -2.17 14.08
C ALA A 60 11.28 -0.71 14.18
N GLU A 61 12.30 -0.44 15.00
CA GLU A 61 12.91 0.89 15.02
C GLU A 61 13.67 1.24 13.73
N ALA A 62 14.15 0.27 12.95
CA ALA A 62 14.87 0.60 11.73
C ALA A 62 14.19 0.06 10.46
N GLU A 63 14.07 -1.25 10.28
CA GLU A 63 13.51 -1.84 9.06
C GLU A 63 12.45 -2.90 9.37
N ALA A 64 11.22 -2.71 8.91
CA ALA A 64 10.13 -3.66 9.02
C ALA A 64 9.70 -4.18 7.64
N THR A 65 9.54 -5.50 7.50
CA THR A 65 9.08 -6.11 6.25
C THR A 65 8.04 -7.21 6.51
N ALA A 66 6.91 -7.14 5.84
CA ALA A 66 5.92 -8.21 5.81
C ALA A 66 5.72 -8.73 4.38
N LEU A 67 5.69 -10.04 4.23
CA LEU A 67 5.19 -10.72 3.05
C LEU A 67 4.01 -11.59 3.49
N VAL A 68 2.87 -11.44 2.85
CA VAL A 68 1.65 -12.15 3.19
C VAL A 68 1.02 -12.71 1.92
N ASP A 69 0.81 -14.02 1.89
CA ASP A 69 0.16 -14.72 0.78
C ASP A 69 -1.04 -15.52 1.32
N ALA A 70 -2.21 -15.42 0.68
CA ALA A 70 -3.38 -16.18 1.09
C ALA A 70 -4.38 -16.41 -0.06
N GLU A 71 -5.06 -17.58 -0.09
CA GLU A 71 -6.12 -17.80 -1.08
C GLU A 71 -7.37 -16.93 -0.84
N ALA A 72 -7.67 -16.52 0.38
CA ALA A 72 -8.86 -15.71 0.61
C ALA A 72 -8.57 -14.31 1.15
N LEU A 73 -7.90 -14.16 2.28
CA LEU A 73 -7.68 -12.87 2.91
C LEU A 73 -6.24 -12.68 3.39
N ALA A 74 -5.51 -11.77 2.80
CA ALA A 74 -4.18 -11.38 3.21
C ALA A 74 -4.15 -9.99 3.84
N THR A 75 -3.50 -9.84 5.01
CA THR A 75 -3.38 -8.55 5.68
C THR A 75 -1.97 -8.33 6.22
N ALA A 76 -1.35 -7.23 5.89
CA ALA A 76 -0.09 -6.79 6.49
C ALA A 76 -0.25 -5.43 7.18
N LEU A 77 0.26 -5.33 8.40
CA LEU A 77 0.52 -4.06 9.08
C LEU A 77 2.01 -3.96 9.34
N VAL A 78 2.60 -2.87 8.92
CA VAL A 78 4.04 -2.65 9.04
C VAL A 78 4.29 -1.24 9.57
N ASP A 79 4.99 -1.14 10.70
CA ASP A 79 5.40 0.10 11.32
C ASP A 79 6.92 0.13 11.47
N ALA A 80 7.58 1.24 11.09
CA ALA A 80 9.02 1.39 11.27
C ALA A 80 9.48 2.84 11.33
N GLU A 81 10.49 3.16 12.17
CA GLU A 81 11.06 4.51 12.17
C GLU A 81 11.80 4.87 10.86
N ALA A 82 12.37 3.90 10.15
CA ALA A 82 13.11 4.25 8.94
C ALA A 82 12.52 3.65 7.65
N LEU A 83 12.33 2.34 7.54
CA LEU A 83 11.86 1.70 6.33
C LEU A 83 10.79 0.65 6.60
N ALA A 84 9.58 0.90 6.17
CA ALA A 84 8.47 -0.06 6.22
C ALA A 84 8.12 -0.59 4.82
N THR A 85 7.96 -1.90 4.68
CA THR A 85 7.58 -2.52 3.40
C THR A 85 6.55 -3.64 3.62
N ALA A 86 5.44 -3.58 2.92
CA ALA A 86 4.49 -4.68 2.85
C ALA A 86 4.31 -5.19 1.42
N LEU A 87 4.32 -6.49 1.24
CA LEU A 87 3.85 -7.17 0.04
C LEU A 87 2.69 -8.07 0.44
N VAL A 88 1.57 -7.92 -0.22
CA VAL A 88 0.36 -8.68 0.08
C VAL A 88 -0.23 -9.22 -1.21
N ASP A 89 -0.41 -10.53 -1.29
CA ASP A 89 -1.02 -11.23 -2.41
C ASP A 89 -2.21 -12.05 -1.93
N ALA A 90 -3.35 -11.99 -2.61
CA ALA A 90 -4.51 -12.79 -2.25
C ALA A 90 -5.44 -13.08 -3.45
N GLU A 91 -6.05 -14.27 -3.51
CA GLU A 91 -7.07 -14.54 -4.52
C GLU A 91 -8.38 -13.73 -4.31
N ALA A 92 -8.71 -13.30 -3.09
CA ALA A 92 -9.92 -12.53 -2.87
C ALA A 92 -9.65 -11.12 -2.35
N GLU A 93 -9.16 -10.93 -1.14
CA GLU A 93 -8.98 -9.61 -0.53
C GLU A 93 -7.56 -9.41 0.01
N ALA A 94 -6.84 -8.43 -0.48
CA ALA A 94 -5.52 -8.04 0.00
C ALA A 94 -5.52 -6.65 0.64
N THR A 95 -4.93 -6.50 1.82
CA THR A 95 -4.83 -5.21 2.50
C THR A 95 -3.44 -4.98 3.09
N ALA A 96 -2.82 -3.87 2.77
CA ALA A 96 -1.60 -3.40 3.41
C ALA A 96 -1.79 -2.05 4.11
N LEU A 97 -1.32 -1.94 5.34
CA LEU A 97 -1.13 -0.68 6.04
C LEU A 97 0.36 -0.54 6.35
N VAL A 98 0.94 0.56 5.94
CA VAL A 98 2.37 0.81 6.11
C VAL A 98 2.58 2.22 6.66
N ASP A 99 3.24 2.33 7.79
CA ASP A 99 3.60 3.58 8.44
C ASP A 99 5.13 3.65 8.62
N ALA A 100 5.75 4.77 8.27
CA ALA A 100 7.18 4.97 8.49
C ALA A 100 7.59 6.44 8.64
N GLU A 101 8.55 6.76 9.51
CA GLU A 101 9.09 8.12 9.57
C GLU A 101 9.89 8.51 8.30
N ALA A 102 10.49 7.57 7.57
CA ALA A 102 11.24 7.94 6.38
C ALA A 102 10.67 7.38 5.07
N LEU A 103 10.57 6.07 4.89
CA LEU A 103 10.12 5.49 3.62
C LEU A 103 9.12 4.35 3.85
N ALA A 104 7.90 4.54 3.38
CA ALA A 104 6.84 3.54 3.42
C ALA A 104 6.52 3.01 2.00
N THR A 105 6.41 1.70 1.84
CA THR A 105 6.06 1.08 0.56
C THR A 105 5.06 -0.06 0.74
N ALA A 106 3.96 -0.03 0.02
CA ALA A 106 3.03 -1.14 -0.09
C ALA A 106 2.90 -1.64 -1.53
N LEU A 107 2.95 -2.94 -1.73
CA LEU A 107 2.51 -3.61 -2.95
C LEU A 107 1.36 -4.54 -2.58
N VAL A 108 0.26 -4.41 -3.27
CA VAL A 108 -0.96 -5.20 -3.02
C VAL A 108 -1.50 -5.74 -4.33
N ASP A 109 -1.64 -7.04 -4.43
CA ASP A 109 -2.21 -7.75 -5.58
C ASP A 109 -3.41 -8.60 -5.12
N ALA A 110 -4.53 -8.54 -5.81
CA ALA A 110 -5.69 -9.36 -5.49
C ALA A 110 -6.59 -9.64 -6.69
N GLU A 111 -7.18 -10.86 -6.79
CA GLU A 111 -8.18 -11.12 -7.84
C GLU A 111 -9.50 -10.34 -7.64
N ALA A 112 -9.86 -9.96 -6.42
CA ALA A 112 -11.10 -9.21 -6.22
C ALA A 112 -10.88 -7.80 -5.67
N GLU A 113 -10.43 -7.64 -4.43
CA GLU A 113 -10.29 -6.32 -3.80
C GLU A 113 -8.88 -6.09 -3.23
N ALA A 114 -8.18 -5.08 -3.71
CA ALA A 114 -6.86 -4.68 -3.21
C ALA A 114 -6.90 -3.30 -2.56
N THR A 115 -6.34 -3.16 -1.37
CA THR A 115 -6.28 -1.88 -0.65
C THR A 115 -4.91 -1.63 -0.04
N ALA A 116 -4.31 -0.49 -0.33
CA ALA A 116 -3.11 -0.01 0.34
C ALA A 116 -3.34 1.33 1.03
N LEU A 117 -2.91 1.43 2.28
CA LEU A 117 -2.75 2.70 2.99
C LEU A 117 -1.27 2.87 3.34
N VAL A 118 -0.71 3.98 2.97
CA VAL A 118 0.71 4.27 3.18
C VAL A 118 0.87 5.68 3.73
N ASP A 119 1.48 5.79 4.89
CA ASP A 119 1.81 7.05 5.55
C ASP A 119 3.32 7.15 5.77
N ALA A 120 3.93 8.29 5.47
CA ALA A 120 5.35 8.50 5.73
C ALA A 120 5.72 9.97 5.92
N GLU A 121 6.65 10.31 6.83
CA GLU A 121 7.16 11.67 6.94
C GLU A 121 8.00 12.10 5.71
N ALA A 122 8.61 11.18 4.96
CA ALA A 122 9.38 11.59 3.79
C ALA A 122 8.82 11.05 2.47
N GLU A 123 8.87 9.76 2.21
CA GLU A 123 8.43 9.18 0.93
C GLU A 123 7.43 8.03 1.11
N ALA A 124 6.23 8.15 0.57
CA ALA A 124 5.22 7.12 0.58
C ALA A 124 4.91 6.58 -0.83
N THR A 125 4.87 5.28 -1.01
CA THR A 125 4.54 4.65 -2.30
C THR A 125 3.56 3.50 -2.14
N ALA A 126 2.47 3.51 -2.89
CA ALA A 126 1.57 2.38 -3.02
C ALA A 126 1.46 1.90 -4.47
N LEU A 127 1.54 0.61 -4.69
CA LEU A 127 1.15 -0.07 -5.92
C LEU A 127 0.02 -1.02 -5.60
N VAL A 128 -1.07 -0.91 -6.31
CA VAL A 128 -2.27 -1.72 -6.09
C VAL A 128 -2.79 -2.24 -7.43
N ASP A 129 -2.89 -3.55 -7.55
CA ASP A 129 -3.43 -4.25 -8.71
C ASP A 129 -4.62 -5.13 -8.28
N ALA A 130 -5.73 -5.09 -9.00
CA ALA A 130 -6.87 -5.94 -8.72
C ALA A 130 -7.75 -6.23 -9.95
N GLU A 131 -8.31 -7.44 -10.06
CA GLU A 131 -9.27 -7.71 -11.14
C GLU A 131 -10.62 -6.96 -10.96
N ALA A 132 -11.03 -6.63 -9.74
CA ALA A 132 -12.28 -5.89 -9.55
C ALA A 132 -12.08 -4.48 -8.98
N GLU A 133 -11.68 -4.32 -7.74
CA GLU A 133 -11.57 -3.01 -7.09
C GLU A 133 -10.18 -2.76 -6.48
N ALA A 134 -9.48 -1.74 -6.93
CA ALA A 134 -8.20 -1.32 -6.41
C ALA A 134 -8.28 0.06 -5.74
N THR A 135 -7.75 0.20 -4.53
CA THR A 135 -7.73 1.47 -3.80
C THR A 135 -6.37 1.74 -3.16
N ALA A 136 -5.79 2.88 -3.43
CA ALA A 136 -4.62 3.38 -2.73
C ALA A 136 -4.89 4.71 -2.03
N LEU A 137 -4.48 4.82 -0.77
CA LEU A 137 -4.36 6.08 -0.04
C LEU A 137 -2.90 6.27 0.32
N VAL A 138 -2.35 7.40 -0.03
CA VAL A 138 -0.93 7.72 0.21
C VAL A 138 -0.81 9.12 0.77
N ASP A 139 -0.22 9.24 1.95
CA ASP A 139 0.09 10.51 2.62
C ASP A 139 1.59 10.61 2.89
N ALA A 140 2.19 11.76 2.60
CA ALA A 140 3.60 11.98 2.89
C ALA A 140 3.96 13.45 3.08
N ASP A 141 4.87 13.77 4.01
CA ASP A 141 5.38 15.15 4.17
C ASP A 141 6.21 15.62 2.96
N ALA A 142 6.84 14.73 2.20
CA ALA A 142 7.61 15.18 1.04
C ALA A 142 7.09 14.61 -0.29
N GLU A 143 7.18 13.33 -0.56
CA GLU A 143 6.80 12.74 -1.85
C GLU A 143 5.81 11.59 -1.70
N ALA A 144 4.62 11.72 -2.25
CA ALA A 144 3.59 10.68 -2.27
C ALA A 144 3.33 10.15 -3.68
N THR A 145 3.31 8.84 -3.87
CA THR A 145 3.04 8.22 -5.17
C THR A 145 2.07 7.05 -5.05
N ALA A 146 1.00 7.06 -5.83
CA ALA A 146 0.11 5.91 -5.99
C ALA A 146 0.06 5.45 -7.44
N LEU A 147 0.16 4.15 -7.66
CA LEU A 147 -0.18 3.48 -8.92
C LEU A 147 -1.32 2.51 -8.62
N VAL A 148 -2.40 2.61 -9.36
CA VAL A 148 -3.58 1.78 -9.16
C VAL A 148 -4.07 1.26 -10.51
N ASP A 149 -4.14 -0.05 -10.66
CA ASP A 149 -4.68 -0.74 -11.84
C ASP A 149 -5.85 -1.64 -11.43
N ALA A 150 -6.95 -1.60 -12.16
CA ALA A 150 -8.08 -2.49 -11.91
C ALA A 150 -8.91 -2.78 -13.16
N GLU A 151 -9.46 -3.99 -13.31
CA GLU A 151 -10.41 -4.27 -14.41
C GLU A 151 -11.75 -3.54 -14.25
N ALA A 152 -12.21 -3.26 -13.03
CA ALA A 152 -13.47 -2.55 -12.86
C ALA A 152 -13.31 -1.15 -12.28
N GLU A 153 -12.93 -0.99 -11.02
CA GLU A 153 -12.87 0.32 -10.36
C GLU A 153 -11.50 0.58 -9.71
N ALA A 154 -10.82 1.63 -10.14
CA ALA A 154 -9.55 2.06 -9.58
C ALA A 154 -9.66 3.43 -8.90
N THR A 155 -9.17 3.57 -7.67
CA THR A 155 -9.19 4.82 -6.93
C THR A 155 -7.84 5.11 -6.26
N ALA A 156 -7.28 6.29 -6.50
CA ALA A 156 -6.13 6.79 -5.77
C ALA A 156 -6.44 8.12 -5.08
N LEU A 157 -6.07 8.23 -3.81
CA LEU A 157 -5.98 9.49 -3.08
C LEU A 157 -4.52 9.70 -2.69
N VAL A 158 -3.98 10.84 -3.02
CA VAL A 158 -2.58 11.17 -2.75
C VAL A 158 -2.49 12.57 -2.18
N ASP A 159 -1.92 12.70 -1.00
CA ASP A 159 -1.64 13.96 -0.32
C ASP A 159 -0.15 14.10 -0.04
N ALA A 160 0.44 15.27 -0.28
CA ALA A 160 1.84 15.50 0.03
C ALA A 160 2.17 16.98 0.23
N ASP A 161 3.06 17.31 1.19
CA ASP A 161 3.53 18.69 1.36
C ASP A 161 4.37 19.19 0.16
N ALA A 162 5.06 18.32 -0.57
CA ALA A 162 5.84 18.78 -1.72
C ALA A 162 5.36 18.22 -3.06
N GLU A 163 5.48 16.93 -3.33
CA GLU A 163 5.15 16.34 -4.63
C GLU A 163 4.17 15.17 -4.52
N ALA A 164 2.99 15.27 -5.09
CA ALA A 164 1.99 14.21 -5.14
C ALA A 164 1.77 13.69 -6.57
N THR A 165 1.80 12.37 -6.75
CA THR A 165 1.58 11.75 -8.06
C THR A 165 0.61 10.57 -7.97
N ALA A 166 -0.43 10.56 -8.78
CA ALA A 166 -1.30 9.41 -8.97
C ALA A 166 -1.34 8.96 -10.43
N LEU A 167 -1.20 7.66 -10.66
CA LEU A 167 -1.53 7.00 -11.91
C LEU A 167 -2.66 6.02 -11.63
N VAL A 168 -3.74 6.11 -12.38
CA VAL A 168 -4.91 5.26 -12.20
C VAL A 168 -5.38 4.74 -13.56
N GLU A 169 -5.43 3.44 -13.73
CA GLU A 169 -5.94 2.78 -14.91
C GLU A 169 -7.11 1.84 -14.54
N ALA A 170 -8.20 1.86 -15.30
CA ALA A 170 -9.33 0.94 -15.11
C ALA A 170 -10.12 0.67 -16.38
N GLU A 171 -10.67 -0.54 -16.56
CA GLU A 171 -11.57 -0.80 -17.69
C GLU A 171 -12.94 -0.09 -17.55
N ALA A 172 -13.43 0.14 -16.32
CA ALA A 172 -14.71 0.82 -16.16
C ALA A 172 -14.57 2.23 -15.55
N GLU A 173 -14.21 2.37 -14.28
CA GLU A 173 -14.17 3.66 -13.59
C GLU A 173 -12.83 3.93 -12.93
N ALA A 174 -12.14 4.99 -13.32
CA ALA A 174 -10.89 5.44 -12.73
C ALA A 174 -11.03 6.80 -12.03
N THR A 175 -10.59 6.92 -10.79
CA THR A 175 -10.65 8.16 -10.03
C THR A 175 -9.31 8.48 -9.34
N ALA A 176 -8.79 9.67 -9.55
CA ALA A 176 -7.66 10.19 -8.81
C ALA A 176 -7.99 11.52 -8.12
N LEU A 177 -7.65 11.63 -6.83
CA LEU A 177 -7.59 12.88 -6.10
C LEU A 177 -6.14 13.10 -5.69
N VAL A 178 -5.60 14.25 -6.01
CA VAL A 178 -4.20 14.60 -5.72
C VAL A 178 -4.15 15.99 -5.14
N ASP A 179 -3.61 16.13 -3.96
CA ASP A 179 -3.37 17.40 -3.26
C ASP A 179 -1.88 17.55 -2.95
N ALA A 180 -1.31 18.72 -3.19
CA ALA A 180 0.07 19.01 -2.86
C ALA A 180 0.35 20.49 -2.62
N GLU A 181 1.22 20.86 -1.66
CA GLU A 181 1.63 22.25 -1.49
C GLU A 181 2.51 22.77 -2.66
N ALA A 182 3.26 21.92 -3.35
CA ALA A 182 4.08 22.37 -4.47
C ALA A 182 3.64 21.80 -5.82
N GLU A 183 3.81 20.53 -6.10
CA GLU A 183 3.52 19.94 -7.42
C GLU A 183 2.56 18.73 -7.33
N ALA A 184 1.40 18.81 -7.96
CA ALA A 184 0.44 17.71 -8.03
C ALA A 184 0.25 17.20 -9.46
N THR A 185 0.31 15.88 -9.65
CA THR A 185 0.12 15.26 -10.96
C THR A 185 -0.83 14.07 -10.89
N ALA A 186 -1.86 14.06 -11.73
CA ALA A 186 -2.71 12.91 -11.92
C ALA A 186 -2.75 12.48 -13.39
N LEU A 187 -2.56 11.18 -13.64
CA LEU A 187 -2.87 10.52 -14.90
C LEU A 187 -3.99 9.52 -14.64
N VAL A 188 -5.06 9.62 -15.40
CA VAL A 188 -6.23 8.75 -15.26
C VAL A 188 -6.66 8.24 -16.62
N ASP A 189 -6.69 6.93 -16.80
CA ASP A 189 -7.14 6.25 -18.01
C ASP A 189 -8.30 5.29 -17.67
N ALA A 190 -9.38 5.34 -18.45
CA ALA A 190 -10.50 4.42 -18.27
C ALA A 190 -11.26 4.17 -19.59
N GLU A 191 -11.78 2.94 -19.79
CA GLU A 191 -12.64 2.69 -20.94
C GLU A 191 -14.02 3.35 -20.83
N ALA A 192 -14.55 3.57 -19.63
CA ALA A 192 -15.85 4.20 -19.46
C ALA A 192 -15.78 5.59 -18.83
N GLU A 193 -15.47 5.72 -17.55
CA GLU A 193 -15.48 7.00 -16.82
C GLU A 193 -14.16 7.29 -16.12
N ALA A 194 -13.52 8.39 -16.46
CA ALA A 194 -12.28 8.85 -15.81
C ALA A 194 -12.47 10.19 -15.11
N THR A 195 -12.06 10.30 -13.85
CA THR A 195 -12.14 11.52 -13.07
C THR A 195 -10.82 11.86 -12.39
N ALA A 196 -10.31 13.07 -12.59
CA ALA A 196 -9.18 13.59 -11.83
C ALA A 196 -9.52 14.91 -11.17
N LEU A 197 -9.23 15.03 -9.88
CA LEU A 197 -9.17 16.27 -9.15
C LEU A 197 -7.72 16.50 -8.70
N VAL A 198 -7.18 17.65 -9.04
CA VAL A 198 -5.80 18.01 -8.72
C VAL A 198 -5.76 19.41 -8.15
N ASP A 199 -5.28 19.57 -6.94
CA ASP A 199 -5.04 20.82 -6.26
C ASP A 199 -3.56 20.99 -5.93
N ALA A 200 -3.00 22.17 -6.17
CA ALA A 200 -1.62 22.44 -5.79
C ALA A 200 -1.37 23.94 -5.60
N ASP A 201 -0.52 24.32 -4.64
CA ASP A 201 -0.15 25.71 -4.41
C ASP A 201 0.74 26.30 -5.54
N ALA A 202 1.50 25.46 -6.25
CA ALA A 202 2.38 25.96 -7.31
C ALA A 202 2.06 25.40 -8.70
N GLU A 203 2.15 24.10 -8.94
CA GLU A 203 1.93 23.48 -10.25
C GLU A 203 1.00 22.26 -10.18
N ALA A 204 -0.17 22.32 -10.80
CA ALA A 204 -1.12 21.23 -10.89
C ALA A 204 -1.27 20.72 -12.33
N THR A 205 -1.21 19.41 -12.54
CA THR A 205 -1.38 18.77 -13.84
C THR A 205 -2.33 17.58 -13.78
N ALA A 206 -3.37 17.56 -14.59
CA ALA A 206 -4.19 16.38 -14.80
C ALA A 206 -4.23 16.00 -16.28
N LEU A 207 -4.04 14.73 -16.56
CA LEU A 207 -4.26 14.12 -17.85
C LEU A 207 -5.32 13.03 -17.69
N VAL A 208 -6.44 13.19 -18.38
CA VAL A 208 -7.58 12.26 -18.26
C VAL A 208 -7.96 11.77 -19.65
N ASP A 209 -7.92 10.47 -19.88
CA ASP A 209 -8.39 9.80 -21.09
C ASP A 209 -9.55 8.86 -20.73
N ALA A 210 -10.61 8.91 -21.48
CA ALA A 210 -11.74 7.99 -21.31
C ALA A 210 -12.53 7.85 -22.61
N ASP A 211 -12.97 6.62 -22.93
CA ASP A 211 -13.75 6.36 -24.13
C ASP A 211 -15.18 6.93 -24.06
N ALA A 212 -15.74 7.11 -22.86
CA ALA A 212 -17.10 7.62 -22.69
C ALA A 212 -17.16 9.00 -22.00
N GLU A 213 -16.76 9.15 -20.74
CA GLU A 213 -16.84 10.40 -20.00
C GLU A 213 -15.52 10.70 -19.24
N ALA A 214 -14.85 11.77 -19.63
CA ALA A 214 -13.64 12.26 -18.97
C ALA A 214 -13.90 13.58 -18.23
N THR A 215 -13.50 13.67 -16.95
CA THR A 215 -13.62 14.88 -16.12
C THR A 215 -12.28 15.19 -15.44
N ALA A 216 -11.77 16.38 -15.69
CA ALA A 216 -10.61 16.89 -14.96
C ALA A 216 -10.93 18.24 -14.32
N LEU A 217 -10.63 18.38 -13.05
CA LEU A 217 -10.64 19.64 -12.32
C LEU A 217 -9.24 19.90 -11.78
N VAL A 218 -8.67 21.02 -12.17
CA VAL A 218 -7.32 21.41 -11.79
C VAL A 218 -7.34 22.79 -11.19
N GLU A 219 -6.88 22.93 -9.96
CA GLU A 219 -6.73 24.19 -9.27
C GLU A 219 -5.25 24.41 -8.91
N ALA A 220 -4.69 25.56 -9.19
CA ALA A 220 -3.34 25.92 -8.83
C ALA A 220 -3.26 27.39 -8.39
N GLU A 221 -2.79 27.64 -7.17
CA GLU A 221 -2.62 28.98 -6.61
C GLU A 221 -1.16 29.46 -6.72
N ALA A 222 -0.71 29.85 -7.92
CA ALA A 222 0.61 30.44 -8.08
C ALA A 222 0.65 31.88 -7.49
N GLU A 223 1.35 32.09 -6.36
CA GLU A 223 1.64 33.42 -5.85
C GLU A 223 2.64 34.16 -6.76
N ALA A 224 2.22 35.32 -7.29
CA ALA A 224 3.00 36.20 -8.19
C ALA A 224 3.95 37.14 -7.43
#